data_0636eb400b2beaae934989d21e9f6013
#
_entry.id   0636eb400b2beaae934989d21e9f6013
#
_cell.length_a   1.000
_cell.length_b   1.000
_cell.length_c   1.000
_cell.angle_alpha   90.00
_cell.angle_beta   90.00
_cell.angle_gamma   90.00
#
_symmetry.space_group_name_H-M   'P 1'
#
loop_
_entity.id
_entity.type
_entity.pdbx_description
1 polymer ?
#
loop_
_entity_poly.entity_id
_entity_poly.type
_entity_poly.pdbx_seq_one_letter_code
_entity_poly.pdbx_strand_id
1 'polypeptide(L)'
;FVKKNDEFTVNIALIHKDKPVLGVVYAPALDVCYWAKQGEGAFKDGKTLPLKAESQRNTYKIVASRSHMSDETQAFIDAIDIDKEKELISIGSSLKICLVAEGEADIYPRLGPTMEWDTGAAHAIIQESGGSVRGYINFQYLKFIYNKKKLLNSWFVAQ
;
A
#
# COMPACT_ATOMS: atom_id res chain seq x y z
N PHE A 1 0.55 18.50 4.95
CA PHE A 1 0.81 19.95 4.72
C PHE A 1 1.53 20.60 5.90
N VAL A 2 1.16 20.32 7.14
CA VAL A 2 1.73 20.98 8.34
C VAL A 2 3.22 20.67 8.55
N LYS A 3 3.68 19.48 8.19
CA LYS A 3 5.08 19.05 8.38
C LYS A 3 6.00 19.26 7.18
N LYS A 4 5.51 19.77 6.04
CA LYS A 4 6.27 20.02 4.79
C LYS A 4 7.26 18.90 4.44
N ASN A 5 6.80 17.65 4.47
CA ASN A 5 7.63 16.46 4.20
C ASN A 5 7.58 15.99 2.74
N ASP A 6 6.94 16.77 1.87
CA ASP A 6 6.83 16.54 0.42
C ASP A 6 6.25 15.17 -0.02
N GLU A 7 5.66 14.43 0.92
CA GLU A 7 5.13 13.07 0.73
C GLU A 7 3.63 13.07 0.37
N PHE A 8 3.08 14.14 -0.20
CA PHE A 8 1.69 14.17 -0.66
C PHE A 8 1.56 13.58 -2.07
N THR A 9 0.40 13.03 -2.38
CA THR A 9 0.15 12.34 -3.66
C THR A 9 -1.16 12.79 -4.30
N VAL A 10 -1.19 12.75 -5.63
CA VAL A 10 -2.40 12.76 -6.44
C VAL A 10 -2.73 11.31 -6.77
N ASN A 11 -3.97 10.90 -6.50
CA ASN A 11 -4.42 9.53 -6.69
C ASN A 11 -5.60 9.51 -7.66
N ILE A 12 -5.49 8.74 -8.73
CA ILE A 12 -6.56 8.53 -9.71
C ILE A 12 -6.74 7.02 -9.87
N ALA A 13 -7.97 6.53 -9.71
CA ALA A 13 -8.31 5.14 -9.90
C ALA A 13 -9.55 4.97 -10.75
N LEU A 14 -9.55 3.99 -11.63
CA LEU A 14 -10.75 3.50 -12.27
C LEU A 14 -11.20 2.24 -11.57
N ILE A 15 -12.40 2.29 -11.01
CA ILE A 15 -13.02 1.14 -10.34
C ILE A 15 -14.07 0.53 -11.26
N HIS A 16 -13.90 -0.74 -11.60
CA HIS A 16 -14.92 -1.51 -12.32
C HIS A 16 -15.59 -2.49 -11.38
N LYS A 17 -16.91 -2.30 -11.19
CA LYS A 17 -17.69 -3.04 -10.18
C LYS A 17 -17.13 -2.79 -8.76
N ASP A 18 -16.45 -3.77 -8.19
CA ASP A 18 -15.88 -3.74 -6.85
C ASP A 18 -14.34 -3.79 -6.81
N LYS A 19 -13.67 -3.61 -7.98
CA LYS A 19 -12.21 -3.78 -8.13
C LYS A 19 -11.57 -2.59 -8.83
N PRO A 20 -10.36 -2.18 -8.42
CA PRO A 20 -9.56 -1.24 -9.19
C PRO A 20 -8.98 -1.93 -10.44
N VAL A 21 -9.14 -1.29 -11.60
CA VAL A 21 -8.65 -1.81 -12.89
C VAL A 21 -7.61 -0.89 -13.51
N LEU A 22 -7.46 0.33 -13.01
CA LEU A 22 -6.40 1.27 -13.37
C LEU A 22 -6.10 2.12 -12.15
N GLY A 23 -4.84 2.44 -11.94
CA GLY A 23 -4.40 3.33 -10.88
C GLY A 23 -3.21 4.18 -11.28
N VAL A 24 -3.22 5.44 -10.86
CA VAL A 24 -2.09 6.35 -10.96
C VAL A 24 -1.88 7.00 -9.60
N VAL A 25 -0.67 6.94 -9.10
CA VAL A 25 -0.21 7.65 -7.90
C VAL A 25 0.96 8.52 -8.30
N TYR A 26 0.77 9.84 -8.24
CA TYR A 26 1.81 10.81 -8.53
C TYR A 26 2.18 11.59 -7.28
N ALA A 27 3.46 11.59 -6.92
CA ALA A 27 4.03 12.38 -5.83
C ALA A 27 4.74 13.62 -6.44
N PRO A 28 4.07 14.77 -6.62
CA PRO A 28 4.60 15.88 -7.42
C PRO A 28 5.83 16.55 -6.84
N ALA A 29 5.98 16.57 -5.52
CA ALA A 29 7.16 17.13 -4.87
C ALA A 29 8.41 16.24 -4.97
N LEU A 30 8.22 14.93 -5.18
CA LEU A 30 9.28 13.95 -5.39
C LEU A 30 9.52 13.65 -6.86
N ASP A 31 8.65 14.14 -7.75
CA ASP A 31 8.60 13.86 -9.19
C ASP A 31 8.60 12.36 -9.50
N VAL A 32 7.78 11.59 -8.75
CA VAL A 32 7.66 10.14 -8.89
C VAL A 32 6.24 9.77 -9.27
N CYS A 33 6.10 8.96 -10.32
CA CYS A 33 4.83 8.48 -10.83
C CYS A 33 4.77 6.95 -10.85
N TYR A 34 3.76 6.39 -10.15
CA TYR A 34 3.40 4.99 -10.24
C TYR A 34 2.10 4.85 -11.02
N TRP A 35 2.01 3.85 -11.87
CA TRP A 35 0.77 3.54 -12.56
C TRP A 35 0.64 2.05 -12.86
N ALA A 36 -0.59 1.60 -13.03
CA ALA A 36 -0.91 0.23 -13.44
C ALA A 36 -2.23 0.19 -14.18
N LYS A 37 -2.36 -0.79 -15.07
CA LYS A 37 -3.61 -1.13 -15.73
C LYS A 37 -3.78 -2.64 -15.74
N GLN A 38 -4.96 -3.11 -15.45
CA GLN A 38 -5.27 -4.53 -15.35
C GLN A 38 -4.80 -5.30 -16.59
N GLY A 39 -3.95 -6.31 -16.35
CA GLY A 39 -3.36 -7.17 -17.38
C GLY A 39 -2.20 -6.55 -18.17
N GLU A 40 -1.78 -5.32 -17.85
CA GLU A 40 -0.65 -4.65 -18.51
C GLU A 40 0.56 -4.46 -17.56
N GLY A 41 0.41 -4.87 -16.29
CA GLY A 41 1.44 -4.73 -15.27
C GLY A 41 1.43 -3.38 -14.55
N ALA A 42 2.41 -3.19 -13.68
CA ALA A 42 2.63 -1.99 -12.89
C ALA A 42 3.99 -1.36 -13.17
N PHE A 43 4.08 -0.03 -13.04
CA PHE A 43 5.27 0.73 -13.43
C PHE A 43 5.55 1.86 -12.44
N LYS A 44 6.84 2.18 -12.27
CA LYS A 44 7.36 3.39 -11.60
C LYS A 44 8.27 4.11 -12.58
N ASP A 45 7.93 5.33 -12.96
CA ASP A 45 8.71 6.16 -13.90
C ASP A 45 9.15 5.36 -15.15
N GLY A 46 8.23 4.58 -15.71
CA GLY A 46 8.45 3.72 -16.88
C GLY A 46 9.18 2.40 -16.63
N LYS A 47 9.62 2.12 -15.40
CA LYS A 47 10.25 0.85 -15.03
C LYS A 47 9.21 -0.13 -14.50
N THR A 48 9.23 -1.37 -14.98
CA THR A 48 8.30 -2.44 -14.55
C THR A 48 8.51 -2.80 -13.07
N LEU A 49 7.41 -2.95 -12.32
CA LEU A 49 7.43 -3.38 -10.92
C LEU A 49 7.26 -4.92 -10.80
N PRO A 50 7.81 -5.53 -9.74
CA PRO A 50 8.61 -4.91 -8.70
C PRO A 50 10.04 -4.62 -9.15
N LEU A 51 10.67 -3.56 -8.58
CA LEU A 51 12.07 -3.21 -8.87
C LEU A 51 13.05 -4.09 -8.12
N LYS A 52 12.65 -4.63 -6.96
CA LYS A 52 13.48 -5.48 -6.10
C LYS A 52 12.72 -6.73 -5.70
N ALA A 53 13.41 -7.86 -5.68
CA ALA A 53 12.87 -9.09 -5.14
C ALA A 53 13.09 -9.17 -3.62
N GLU A 54 12.12 -9.71 -2.89
CA GLU A 54 12.19 -9.94 -1.44
C GLU A 54 13.44 -10.74 -1.01
N SER A 55 13.84 -11.71 -1.84
CA SER A 55 15.03 -12.55 -1.59
C SER A 55 16.36 -11.79 -1.53
N GLN A 56 16.39 -10.53 -1.99
CA GLN A 56 17.60 -9.70 -2.00
C GLN A 56 17.78 -8.90 -0.70
N ARG A 57 16.88 -9.03 0.27
CA ARG A 57 16.91 -8.27 1.52
C ARG A 57 17.20 -9.15 2.73
N ASN A 58 18.04 -8.65 3.62
CA ASN A 58 18.36 -9.30 4.89
C ASN A 58 17.37 -8.94 6.01
N THR A 59 16.60 -7.86 5.85
CA THR A 59 15.61 -7.37 6.80
C THR A 59 14.19 -7.55 6.24
N TYR A 60 13.22 -7.74 7.13
CA TYR A 60 11.79 -7.70 6.81
C TYR A 60 11.27 -6.29 7.07
N LYS A 61 10.95 -5.58 6.01
CA LYS A 61 10.58 -4.17 6.05
C LYS A 61 9.08 -3.98 6.16
N ILE A 62 8.66 -3.36 7.24
CA ILE A 62 7.26 -3.11 7.56
C ILE A 62 6.99 -1.61 7.41
N VAL A 63 6.07 -1.24 6.52
CA VAL A 63 5.66 0.15 6.39
C VAL A 63 4.69 0.49 7.51
N ALA A 64 4.98 1.56 8.23
CA ALA A 64 4.13 2.06 9.31
C ALA A 64 3.87 3.56 9.17
N SER A 65 2.79 4.05 9.76
CA SER A 65 2.49 5.49 9.78
C SER A 65 3.19 6.16 10.94
N ARG A 66 3.94 7.23 10.68
CA ARG A 66 4.57 8.04 11.76
C ARG A 66 3.57 8.66 12.74
N SER A 67 2.36 8.94 12.27
CA SER A 67 1.36 9.73 13.00
C SER A 67 0.15 8.92 13.48
N HIS A 68 0.03 7.66 13.07
CA HIS A 68 -1.17 6.84 13.26
C HIS A 68 -0.82 5.36 13.52
N MET A 69 0.18 5.13 14.36
CA MET A 69 0.43 3.80 14.91
C MET A 69 -0.62 3.57 16.00
N SER A 70 -1.56 2.66 15.76
CA SER A 70 -2.52 2.23 16.78
C SER A 70 -1.98 1.00 17.53
N ASP A 71 -2.52 0.75 18.73
CA ASP A 71 -2.13 -0.42 19.52
C ASP A 71 -2.39 -1.72 18.75
N GLU A 72 -3.46 -1.76 17.94
CA GLU A 72 -3.78 -2.91 17.08
C GLU A 72 -2.74 -3.11 15.98
N THR A 73 -2.24 -2.01 15.38
CA THR A 73 -1.18 -2.08 14.38
C THR A 73 0.12 -2.56 15.01
N GLN A 74 0.46 -2.07 16.20
CA GLN A 74 1.64 -2.53 16.92
C GLN A 74 1.54 -4.01 17.28
N ALA A 75 0.40 -4.45 17.83
CA ALA A 75 0.16 -5.86 18.14
C ALA A 75 0.24 -6.77 16.90
N PHE A 76 -0.26 -6.30 15.75
CA PHE A 76 -0.11 -7.01 14.48
C PHE A 76 1.36 -7.17 14.09
N ILE A 77 2.16 -6.10 14.18
CA ILE A 77 3.59 -6.11 13.84
C ILE A 77 4.36 -7.05 14.78
N ASP A 78 4.04 -7.03 16.06
CA ASP A 78 4.69 -7.87 17.06
C ASP A 78 4.40 -9.37 16.81
N ALA A 79 3.19 -9.67 16.35
CA ALA A 79 2.74 -11.04 16.03
C ALA A 79 3.30 -11.59 14.70
N ILE A 80 3.97 -10.79 13.87
CA ILE A 80 4.63 -11.31 12.65
C ILE A 80 5.78 -12.23 13.08
N ASP A 81 5.65 -13.52 12.79
CA ASP A 81 6.69 -14.53 13.03
C ASP A 81 7.55 -14.70 11.78
N ILE A 82 8.79 -14.23 11.84
CA ILE A 82 9.74 -14.28 10.72
C ILE A 82 11.19 -14.28 11.23
N ASP A 83 12.06 -15.07 10.59
CA ASP A 83 13.48 -15.24 10.96
C ASP A 83 14.37 -14.04 10.53
N LYS A 84 13.82 -13.00 9.95
CA LYS A 84 14.55 -11.79 9.56
C LYS A 84 14.38 -10.69 10.61
N GLU A 85 15.38 -9.84 10.77
CA GLU A 85 15.25 -8.62 11.56
C GLU A 85 14.14 -7.73 10.98
N LYS A 86 13.23 -7.25 11.83
CA LYS A 86 12.14 -6.35 11.43
C LYS A 86 12.64 -4.91 11.38
N GLU A 87 12.47 -4.26 10.23
CA GLU A 87 12.80 -2.85 10.01
C GLU A 87 11.52 -2.06 9.76
N LEU A 88 11.27 -1.01 10.56
CA LEU A 88 10.13 -0.12 10.38
C LEU A 88 10.49 1.02 9.42
N ILE A 89 9.72 1.14 8.33
CA ILE A 89 9.85 2.23 7.37
C ILE A 89 8.65 3.16 7.50
N SER A 90 8.86 4.46 7.43
CA SER A 90 7.79 5.42 7.49
C SER A 90 7.81 6.39 6.32
N ILE A 91 6.72 6.42 5.57
CA ILE A 91 6.47 7.34 4.47
C ILE A 91 5.02 7.83 4.52
N GLY A 92 4.72 8.99 3.92
CA GLY A 92 3.38 9.57 3.87
C GLY A 92 2.49 9.03 2.76
N SER A 93 1.21 9.39 2.83
CA SER A 93 0.22 9.20 1.77
C SER A 93 0.08 7.75 1.26
N SER A 94 -0.38 7.58 0.02
CA SER A 94 -0.52 6.29 -0.69
C SER A 94 0.83 5.67 -1.11
N LEU A 95 1.94 6.40 -0.97
CA LEU A 95 3.31 5.88 -1.19
C LEU A 95 3.61 4.65 -0.36
N LYS A 96 2.94 4.47 0.80
CA LYS A 96 3.08 3.28 1.65
C LYS A 96 2.79 1.97 0.91
N ILE A 97 1.70 1.93 0.13
CA ILE A 97 1.34 0.77 -0.68
C ILE A 97 2.30 0.65 -1.88
N CYS A 98 2.72 1.79 -2.45
CA CYS A 98 3.66 1.80 -3.57
C CYS A 98 5.03 1.22 -3.20
N LEU A 99 5.52 1.46 -1.96
CA LEU A 99 6.77 0.84 -1.49
C LEU A 99 6.69 -0.68 -1.44
N VAL A 100 5.52 -1.23 -1.09
CA VAL A 100 5.31 -2.68 -1.15
C VAL A 100 5.28 -3.16 -2.60
N ALA A 101 4.55 -2.44 -3.47
CA ALA A 101 4.45 -2.78 -4.89
C ALA A 101 5.80 -2.77 -5.62
N GLU A 102 6.72 -1.88 -5.26
CA GLU A 102 8.06 -1.81 -5.87
C GLU A 102 9.08 -2.80 -5.26
N GLY A 103 8.69 -3.52 -4.21
CA GLY A 103 9.57 -4.44 -3.51
C GLY A 103 10.54 -3.76 -2.53
N GLU A 104 10.37 -2.49 -2.19
CA GLU A 104 11.18 -1.81 -1.17
C GLU A 104 10.75 -2.17 0.24
N ALA A 105 9.48 -2.57 0.42
CA ALA A 105 8.92 -3.07 1.66
C ALA A 105 8.20 -4.41 1.45
N ASP A 106 8.00 -5.16 2.53
CA ASP A 106 7.36 -6.47 2.50
C ASP A 106 5.88 -6.40 2.85
N ILE A 107 5.51 -5.50 3.77
CA ILE A 107 4.15 -5.44 4.29
C ILE A 107 3.78 -4.03 4.76
N TYR A 108 2.52 -3.67 4.56
CA TYR A 108 1.91 -2.48 5.14
C TYR A 108 0.59 -2.84 5.82
N PRO A 109 0.58 -3.06 7.15
CA PRO A 109 -0.64 -3.18 7.92
C PRO A 109 -1.25 -1.79 8.17
N ARG A 110 -2.54 -1.65 7.87
CA ARG A 110 -3.31 -0.43 8.15
C ARG A 110 -4.55 -0.77 8.97
N LEU A 111 -4.38 -0.81 10.29
CA LEU A 111 -5.44 -1.09 11.26
C LEU A 111 -5.98 0.24 11.84
N GLY A 112 -6.43 1.09 10.92
CA GLY A 112 -6.99 2.39 11.20
C GLY A 112 -7.81 2.90 10.01
N PRO A 113 -8.64 3.94 10.20
CA PRO A 113 -9.56 4.42 9.17
C PRO A 113 -8.82 4.94 7.93
N THR A 114 -9.35 4.59 6.76
CA THR A 114 -9.01 5.14 5.44
C THR A 114 -10.25 5.16 4.57
N MET A 115 -10.21 5.92 3.50
CA MET A 115 -11.30 6.00 2.53
C MET A 115 -10.91 5.30 1.22
N GLU A 116 -11.89 4.94 0.40
CA GLU A 116 -11.65 4.26 -0.89
C GLU A 116 -10.68 5.04 -1.79
N TRP A 117 -10.76 6.39 -1.80
CA TRP A 117 -9.87 7.24 -2.60
C TRP A 117 -8.41 7.28 -2.10
N ASP A 118 -8.17 6.86 -0.84
CA ASP A 118 -6.81 6.73 -0.29
C ASP A 118 -6.09 5.47 -0.80
N THR A 119 -6.85 4.49 -1.29
CA THR A 119 -6.32 3.15 -1.56
C THR A 119 -6.49 2.69 -3.01
N GLY A 120 -7.55 3.14 -3.70
CA GLY A 120 -7.94 2.58 -5.01
C GLY A 120 -6.82 2.59 -6.05
N ALA A 121 -6.10 3.70 -6.18
CA ALA A 121 -5.01 3.82 -7.15
C ALA A 121 -3.83 2.89 -6.81
N ALA A 122 -3.35 2.96 -5.57
CA ALA A 122 -2.23 2.14 -5.13
C ALA A 122 -2.57 0.64 -5.06
N HIS A 123 -3.85 0.28 -4.84
CA HIS A 123 -4.31 -1.11 -4.91
C HIS A 123 -4.21 -1.68 -6.34
N ALA A 124 -4.57 -0.92 -7.38
CA ALA A 124 -4.33 -1.36 -8.75
C ALA A 124 -2.83 -1.62 -9.00
N ILE A 125 -1.97 -0.74 -8.50
CA ILE A 125 -0.52 -0.82 -8.69
C ILE A 125 0.06 -2.07 -8.00
N ILE A 126 -0.26 -2.29 -6.73
CA ILE A 126 0.27 -3.46 -6.01
C ILE A 126 -0.27 -4.77 -6.58
N GLN A 127 -1.52 -4.81 -7.01
CA GLN A 127 -2.11 -6.00 -7.61
C GLN A 127 -1.41 -6.39 -8.92
N GLU A 128 -1.11 -5.43 -9.77
CA GLU A 128 -0.44 -5.65 -11.06
C GLU A 128 1.08 -5.85 -10.90
N SER A 129 1.67 -5.54 -9.74
CA SER A 129 3.05 -5.87 -9.41
C SER A 129 3.21 -7.26 -8.79
N GLY A 130 2.11 -8.01 -8.59
CA GLY A 130 2.12 -9.36 -8.02
C GLY A 130 1.80 -9.44 -6.53
N GLY A 131 1.61 -8.29 -5.86
CA GLY A 131 1.19 -8.24 -4.47
C GLY A 131 -0.34 -8.24 -4.28
N SER A 132 -0.80 -7.92 -3.11
CA SER A 132 -2.23 -7.87 -2.79
C SER A 132 -2.58 -6.86 -1.70
N VAL A 133 -3.84 -6.40 -1.70
CA VAL A 133 -4.47 -5.73 -0.57
C VAL A 133 -5.64 -6.57 -0.11
N ARG A 134 -5.65 -6.92 1.18
CA ARG A 134 -6.71 -7.72 1.80
C ARG A 134 -7.29 -6.98 2.98
N GLY A 135 -8.61 -7.02 3.13
CA GLY A 135 -9.28 -6.58 4.36
C GLY A 135 -8.80 -7.42 5.54
N TYR A 136 -8.79 -6.81 6.74
CA TYR A 136 -8.35 -7.49 7.97
C TYR A 136 -9.31 -7.14 9.10
N ILE A 137 -10.03 -8.13 9.62
CA ILE A 137 -11.01 -7.97 10.71
C ILE A 137 -10.92 -9.23 11.60
N ASN A 138 -10.83 -9.04 12.90
CA ASN A 138 -10.82 -10.14 13.86
C ASN A 138 -9.82 -11.26 13.52
N PHE A 139 -8.60 -10.90 13.17
CA PHE A 139 -7.52 -11.80 12.78
C PHE A 139 -7.79 -12.61 11.50
N GLN A 140 -8.75 -12.18 10.66
CA GLN A 140 -9.11 -12.84 9.40
C GLN A 140 -8.88 -11.91 8.20
N TYR A 141 -8.33 -12.48 7.13
CA TYR A 141 -8.21 -11.81 5.85
C TYR A 141 -9.50 -11.94 5.05
N LEU A 142 -9.95 -10.82 4.49
CA LEU A 142 -11.17 -10.70 3.71
C LEU A 142 -10.88 -10.06 2.35
N LYS A 143 -11.81 -10.22 1.40
CA LYS A 143 -11.76 -9.47 0.16
C LYS A 143 -11.88 -7.97 0.42
N PHE A 144 -10.97 -7.19 -0.16
CA PHE A 144 -11.01 -5.73 -0.09
C PHE A 144 -11.77 -5.20 -1.31
N ILE A 145 -12.87 -4.49 -1.08
CA ILE A 145 -13.83 -4.10 -2.12
C ILE A 145 -14.07 -2.59 -2.15
N TYR A 146 -14.48 -2.10 -3.31
CA TYR A 146 -14.78 -0.70 -3.61
C TYR A 146 -16.24 -0.49 -4.02
N ASN A 147 -16.64 0.75 -4.26
CA ASN A 147 -17.99 1.18 -4.59
C ASN A 147 -19.03 0.80 -3.54
N LYS A 148 -18.64 0.84 -2.28
CA LYS A 148 -19.53 0.62 -1.14
C LYS A 148 -20.46 1.84 -0.92
N LYS A 149 -21.62 1.63 -0.30
CA LYS A 149 -22.48 2.74 0.14
C LYS A 149 -21.79 3.67 1.12
N LYS A 150 -20.96 3.11 2.03
CA LYS A 150 -20.05 3.85 2.89
C LYS A 150 -18.64 3.67 2.33
N LEU A 151 -18.00 4.77 1.93
CA LEU A 151 -16.70 4.75 1.29
C LEU A 151 -15.53 4.55 2.28
N LEU A 152 -15.84 4.33 3.56
CA LEU A 152 -14.86 3.95 4.58
C LEU A 152 -14.38 2.52 4.32
N ASN A 153 -13.07 2.34 4.33
CA ASN A 153 -12.45 1.04 4.20
C ASN A 153 -12.50 0.23 5.51
N SER A 154 -12.54 -1.09 5.39
CA SER A 154 -12.10 -1.96 6.48
C SER A 154 -10.61 -1.75 6.76
N TRP A 155 -10.13 -2.18 7.91
CA TRP A 155 -8.70 -2.36 8.10
C TRP A 155 -8.14 -3.28 7.00
N PHE A 156 -6.87 -3.11 6.66
CA PHE A 156 -6.29 -3.91 5.59
C PHE A 156 -4.79 -4.16 5.80
N VAL A 157 -4.30 -5.14 5.07
CA VAL A 157 -2.88 -5.46 4.93
C VAL A 157 -2.55 -5.48 3.45
N ALA A 158 -1.52 -4.74 3.05
CA ALA A 158 -0.91 -4.79 1.73
C ALA A 158 0.43 -5.55 1.80
N GLN A 159 0.62 -6.55 0.93
CA GLN A 159 1.81 -7.42 0.90
C GLN A 159 2.03 -8.02 -0.47
#